data_51d7f7cbb786b86aa8f0f7d6caf6b45e
#
_entry.id   51d7f7cbb786b86aa8f0f7d6caf6b45e
#
_cell.length_a   1.000
_cell.length_b   1.000
_cell.length_c   1.000
_cell.angle_alpha   90.00
_cell.angle_beta   90.00
_cell.angle_gamma   90.00
#
_symmetry.space_group_name_H-M   'P 1'
#
loop_
_entity.id
_entity.type
_entity.pdbx_description
1 polymer ?
#
loop_
_entity_poly.entity_id
_entity_poly.type
_entity_poly.pdbx_seq_one_letter_code
_entity_poly.pdbx_strand_id
1 'polypeptide(L)'
;MISINNVDQLYGGTQILWGLDLDIVPGSITCIMGRNGVGKTTLLKAIMGLLPIKSGDITMEGETLNKQSAEKRAYSGIGYVPQGRDIFPMLTVEENLRIGLPVRGKRTKDSPKDIPEKIFELFPVLKDMLHRRGGDLSGGQQQQLAIGRALVLEPKVLILDEPNEGIQPNIVKQIGDVILKLNEEEGLTVILVEQKLGFARRVGKEFRLMEKGRIVAADKMENLNDSLIKQYLAV
;
A
#
# COMPACT_ATOMS: atom_id res chain seq x y z
N MET A 1 9.72 -12.18 1.29
CA MET A 1 8.54 -11.76 2.04
C MET A 1 7.27 -11.97 1.23
N ILE A 2 6.93 -11.18 0.23
CA ILE A 2 5.84 -11.51 -0.72
C ILE A 2 6.46 -11.93 -2.03
N SER A 3 6.04 -13.10 -2.54
CA SER A 3 6.45 -13.62 -3.85
C SER A 3 5.20 -13.95 -4.66
N ILE A 4 5.22 -13.55 -5.90
CA ILE A 4 4.14 -13.73 -6.88
C ILE A 4 4.73 -14.48 -8.05
N ASN A 5 4.20 -15.66 -8.36
CA ASN A 5 4.75 -16.54 -9.37
C ASN A 5 3.68 -16.87 -10.41
N ASN A 6 3.95 -16.47 -11.65
CA ASN A 6 3.13 -16.76 -12.84
C ASN A 6 1.63 -16.50 -12.66
N VAL A 7 1.30 -15.33 -12.07
CA VAL A 7 -0.09 -14.98 -11.73
C VAL A 7 -0.85 -14.45 -12.94
N ASP A 8 -1.97 -15.11 -13.23
CA ASP A 8 -3.00 -14.63 -14.14
C ASP A 8 -4.21 -14.11 -13.37
N GLN A 9 -4.76 -12.99 -13.78
CA GLN A 9 -5.99 -12.44 -13.21
C GLN A 9 -6.92 -11.93 -14.31
N LEU A 10 -8.21 -12.17 -14.16
CA LEU A 10 -9.24 -11.78 -15.11
C LEU A 10 -10.37 -11.01 -14.40
N TYR A 11 -10.89 -9.98 -15.09
CA TYR A 11 -12.19 -9.37 -14.80
C TYR A 11 -13.22 -9.90 -15.78
N GLY A 12 -14.14 -10.75 -15.32
CA GLY A 12 -15.04 -11.45 -16.22
C GLY A 12 -14.25 -12.25 -17.26
N GLY A 13 -14.39 -11.91 -18.55
CA GLY A 13 -13.63 -12.52 -19.64
C GLY A 13 -12.33 -11.81 -20.02
N THR A 14 -12.03 -10.64 -19.43
CA THR A 14 -10.88 -9.82 -19.83
C THR A 14 -9.69 -10.09 -18.91
N GLN A 15 -8.60 -10.57 -19.45
CA GLN A 15 -7.36 -10.81 -18.70
C GLN A 15 -6.62 -9.50 -18.48
N ILE A 16 -6.22 -9.26 -17.22
CA ILE A 16 -5.51 -8.04 -16.80
C ILE A 16 -4.08 -8.36 -16.40
N LEU A 17 -3.84 -9.43 -15.63
CA LEU A 17 -2.48 -9.88 -15.30
C LEU A 17 -2.15 -11.12 -16.13
N TRP A 18 -0.94 -11.18 -16.66
CA TRP A 18 -0.51 -12.16 -17.65
C TRP A 18 0.78 -12.85 -17.21
N GLY A 19 0.65 -13.96 -16.49
CA GLY A 19 1.82 -14.70 -15.99
C GLY A 19 2.78 -13.78 -15.25
N LEU A 20 2.26 -12.98 -14.31
CA LEU A 20 3.04 -11.95 -13.63
C LEU A 20 3.92 -12.57 -12.55
N ASP A 21 5.22 -12.28 -12.62
CA ASP A 21 6.21 -12.61 -11.59
C ASP A 21 6.66 -11.33 -10.87
N LEU A 22 6.71 -11.38 -9.54
CA LEU A 22 7.15 -10.26 -8.71
C LEU A 22 7.62 -10.73 -7.34
N ASP A 23 8.82 -10.32 -6.95
CA ASP A 23 9.34 -10.47 -5.60
C ASP A 23 9.46 -9.11 -4.91
N ILE A 24 8.94 -9.05 -3.68
CA ILE A 24 9.04 -7.90 -2.80
C ILE A 24 10.11 -8.15 -1.76
N VAL A 25 11.15 -7.32 -1.79
CA VAL A 25 12.27 -7.41 -0.85
C VAL A 25 11.83 -6.99 0.55
N PRO A 26 12.06 -7.83 1.57
CA PRO A 26 11.76 -7.46 2.96
C PRO A 26 12.49 -6.19 3.39
N GLY A 27 11.82 -5.31 4.13
CA GLY A 27 12.41 -4.06 4.62
C GLY A 27 12.77 -3.06 3.53
N SER A 28 12.25 -3.22 2.31
CA SER A 28 12.45 -2.27 1.21
C SER A 28 11.17 -1.50 0.90
N ILE A 29 11.31 -0.38 0.19
CA ILE A 29 10.20 0.37 -0.42
C ILE A 29 10.23 0.08 -1.92
N THR A 30 9.32 -0.78 -2.38
CA THR A 30 9.19 -1.15 -3.79
C THR A 30 8.13 -0.29 -4.47
N CYS A 31 8.53 0.52 -5.44
CA CYS A 31 7.63 1.32 -6.25
C CYS A 31 7.18 0.56 -7.51
N ILE A 32 5.89 0.28 -7.62
CA ILE A 32 5.27 -0.26 -8.83
C ILE A 32 4.79 0.91 -9.68
N MET A 33 5.36 1.05 -10.86
CA MET A 33 5.14 2.18 -11.75
C MET A 33 4.69 1.70 -13.13
N GLY A 34 3.99 2.55 -13.86
CA GLY A 34 3.45 2.25 -15.20
C GLY A 34 2.27 3.14 -15.52
N ARG A 35 1.85 3.17 -16.78
CA ARG A 35 0.73 3.98 -17.26
C ARG A 35 -0.59 3.55 -16.62
N ASN A 36 -1.62 4.38 -16.80
CA ASN A 36 -2.97 4.03 -16.36
C ASN A 36 -3.49 2.80 -17.11
N GLY A 37 -4.23 1.94 -16.41
CA GLY A 37 -4.85 0.75 -17.00
C GLY A 37 -3.92 -0.45 -17.20
N VAL A 38 -2.62 -0.37 -16.85
CA VAL A 38 -1.69 -1.50 -17.03
C VAL A 38 -1.87 -2.64 -16.01
N GLY A 39 -2.73 -2.46 -14.98
CA GLY A 39 -3.05 -3.51 -14.00
C GLY A 39 -2.45 -3.31 -12.60
N LYS A 40 -1.87 -2.15 -12.26
CA LYS A 40 -1.25 -1.88 -10.94
C LYS A 40 -2.21 -2.12 -9.76
N THR A 41 -3.35 -1.44 -9.75
CA THR A 41 -4.39 -1.62 -8.71
C THR A 41 -4.95 -3.05 -8.69
N THR A 42 -5.06 -3.70 -9.86
CA THR A 42 -5.46 -5.11 -9.95
C THR A 42 -4.48 -6.02 -9.24
N LEU A 43 -3.19 -5.79 -9.43
CA LEU A 43 -2.13 -6.52 -8.73
C LEU A 43 -2.23 -6.34 -7.21
N LEU A 44 -2.39 -5.09 -6.73
CA LEU A 44 -2.55 -4.83 -5.30
C LEU A 44 -3.79 -5.52 -4.72
N LYS A 45 -4.93 -5.46 -5.44
CA LYS A 45 -6.16 -6.14 -5.03
C LYS A 45 -6.01 -7.66 -5.02
N ALA A 46 -5.24 -8.24 -5.95
CA ALA A 46 -4.92 -9.66 -5.96
C ALA A 46 -4.04 -10.04 -4.75
N ILE A 47 -3.02 -9.25 -4.40
CA ILE A 47 -2.20 -9.42 -3.20
C ILE A 47 -3.07 -9.36 -1.94
N MET A 48 -4.03 -8.44 -1.89
CA MET A 48 -4.96 -8.30 -0.75
C MET A 48 -6.06 -9.36 -0.70
N GLY A 49 -6.24 -10.17 -1.74
CA GLY A 49 -7.35 -11.13 -1.81
C GLY A 49 -8.72 -10.51 -2.03
N LEU A 50 -8.75 -9.26 -2.50
CA LEU A 50 -9.97 -8.55 -2.91
C LEU A 50 -10.40 -8.96 -4.32
N LEU A 51 -9.48 -9.52 -5.10
CA LEU A 51 -9.73 -10.11 -6.41
C LEU A 51 -9.13 -11.51 -6.46
N PRO A 52 -9.88 -12.51 -6.95
CA PRO A 52 -9.35 -13.84 -7.16
C PRO A 52 -8.35 -13.85 -8.31
N ILE A 53 -7.32 -14.65 -8.20
CA ILE A 53 -6.42 -14.99 -9.30
C ILE A 53 -6.97 -16.22 -10.04
N LYS A 54 -6.68 -16.34 -11.33
CA LYS A 54 -7.05 -17.48 -12.16
C LYS A 54 -6.05 -18.63 -12.01
N SER A 55 -4.77 -18.31 -12.00
CA SER A 55 -3.66 -19.25 -11.89
C SER A 55 -2.45 -18.59 -11.26
N GLY A 56 -1.43 -19.37 -10.94
CA GLY A 56 -0.21 -18.92 -10.28
C GLY A 56 -0.35 -18.93 -8.76
N ASP A 57 0.68 -18.41 -8.10
CA ASP A 57 0.78 -18.44 -6.64
C ASP A 57 1.19 -17.06 -6.09
N ILE A 58 0.54 -16.67 -4.99
CA ILE A 58 0.94 -15.54 -4.15
C ILE A 58 1.28 -16.11 -2.78
N THR A 59 2.51 -15.88 -2.34
CA THR A 59 2.98 -16.33 -1.03
C THR A 59 3.47 -15.16 -0.18
N MET A 60 3.38 -15.29 1.13
CA MET A 60 3.99 -14.39 2.11
C MET A 60 4.73 -15.21 3.16
N GLU A 61 6.02 -14.95 3.34
CA GLU A 61 6.88 -15.69 4.29
C GLU A 61 6.85 -17.22 4.07
N GLY A 62 6.67 -17.65 2.80
CA GLY A 62 6.60 -19.06 2.41
C GLY A 62 5.19 -19.67 2.51
N GLU A 63 4.22 -18.97 3.09
CA GLU A 63 2.84 -19.44 3.17
C GLU A 63 2.00 -18.95 1.99
N THR A 64 1.19 -19.82 1.39
CA THR A 64 0.30 -19.44 0.29
C THR A 64 -0.87 -18.57 0.76
N LEU A 65 -1.12 -17.49 0.02
CA LEU A 65 -2.25 -16.58 0.25
C LEU A 65 -3.46 -16.88 -0.65
N ASN A 66 -3.32 -17.75 -1.65
CA ASN A 66 -4.32 -17.92 -2.72
C ASN A 66 -5.76 -18.18 -2.21
N LYS A 67 -5.89 -19.00 -1.16
CA LYS A 67 -7.19 -19.36 -0.57
C LYS A 67 -7.56 -18.52 0.66
N GLN A 68 -6.72 -17.55 1.04
CA GLN A 68 -6.97 -16.71 2.19
C GLN A 68 -7.84 -15.50 1.81
N SER A 69 -8.86 -15.21 2.62
CA SER A 69 -9.66 -14.00 2.50
C SER A 69 -8.82 -12.76 2.81
N ALA A 70 -9.27 -11.58 2.35
CA ALA A 70 -8.61 -10.30 2.65
C ALA A 70 -8.44 -10.08 4.17
N GLU A 71 -9.43 -10.47 4.97
CA GLU A 71 -9.35 -10.43 6.43
C GLU A 71 -8.19 -11.25 6.98
N LYS A 72 -8.03 -12.51 6.50
CA LYS A 72 -6.92 -13.37 6.94
C LYS A 72 -5.56 -12.79 6.54
N ARG A 73 -5.46 -12.17 5.36
CA ARG A 73 -4.23 -11.50 4.92
C ARG A 73 -3.90 -10.27 5.76
N ALA A 74 -4.91 -9.54 6.23
CA ALA A 74 -4.71 -8.47 7.21
C ALA A 74 -4.18 -9.02 8.54
N TYR A 75 -4.69 -10.17 9.02
CA TYR A 75 -4.15 -10.85 10.21
C TYR A 75 -2.71 -11.35 10.00
N SER A 76 -2.33 -11.70 8.77
CA SER A 76 -0.94 -12.04 8.45
C SER A 76 0.00 -10.84 8.48
N GLY A 77 -0.53 -9.62 8.58
CA GLY A 77 0.25 -8.40 8.71
C GLY A 77 0.34 -7.57 7.43
N ILE A 78 -0.66 -7.64 6.53
CA ILE A 78 -0.73 -6.77 5.36
C ILE A 78 -1.68 -5.62 5.66
N GLY A 79 -1.17 -4.38 5.69
CA GLY A 79 -1.97 -3.15 5.71
C GLY A 79 -2.18 -2.63 4.29
N TYR A 80 -3.36 -2.11 3.99
CA TYR A 80 -3.69 -1.61 2.66
C TYR A 80 -4.41 -0.28 2.71
N VAL A 81 -3.93 0.67 1.93
CA VAL A 81 -4.56 1.96 1.66
C VAL A 81 -4.88 2.03 0.18
N PRO A 82 -6.15 1.89 -0.22
CA PRO A 82 -6.56 1.94 -1.62
C PRO A 82 -6.50 3.37 -2.19
N GLN A 83 -6.51 3.47 -3.52
CA GLN A 83 -6.81 4.70 -4.21
C GLN A 83 -8.17 5.24 -3.73
N GLY A 84 -8.28 6.54 -3.47
CA GLY A 84 -9.51 7.15 -2.93
C GLY A 84 -9.64 7.05 -1.40
N ARG A 85 -8.64 6.43 -0.69
CA ARG A 85 -8.51 6.44 0.79
C ARG A 85 -9.45 5.47 1.52
N ASP A 86 -10.70 5.30 1.08
CA ASP A 86 -11.75 4.44 1.65
C ASP A 86 -11.89 4.60 3.19
N ILE A 87 -11.85 5.86 3.66
CA ILE A 87 -12.19 6.16 5.06
C ILE A 87 -13.71 6.02 5.27
N PHE A 88 -14.12 5.86 6.52
CA PHE A 88 -15.54 5.88 6.90
C PHE A 88 -15.96 7.33 7.18
N PRO A 89 -16.62 8.03 6.24
CA PRO A 89 -16.83 9.48 6.34
C PRO A 89 -17.78 9.87 7.47
N MET A 90 -18.69 8.99 7.87
CA MET A 90 -19.65 9.25 8.96
C MET A 90 -19.08 8.95 10.35
N LEU A 91 -18.00 8.19 10.43
CA LEU A 91 -17.30 7.91 11.67
C LEU A 91 -16.30 9.03 12.00
N THR A 92 -16.06 9.25 13.29
CA THR A 92 -15.00 10.16 13.75
C THR A 92 -13.62 9.64 13.38
N VAL A 93 -12.59 10.48 13.50
CA VAL A 93 -11.18 10.07 13.34
C VAL A 93 -10.84 8.94 14.31
N GLU A 94 -11.25 9.07 15.59
CA GLU A 94 -11.03 8.04 16.60
C GLU A 94 -11.67 6.70 16.21
N GLU A 95 -12.94 6.71 15.81
CA GLU A 95 -13.65 5.50 15.39
C GLU A 95 -13.03 4.85 14.16
N ASN A 96 -12.61 5.65 13.16
CA ASN A 96 -11.87 5.16 12.00
C ASN A 96 -10.58 4.42 12.40
N LEU A 97 -9.80 5.00 13.32
CA LEU A 97 -8.55 4.39 13.79
C LEU A 97 -8.82 3.12 14.61
N ARG A 98 -9.85 3.12 15.46
CA ARG A 98 -10.21 1.97 16.31
C ARG A 98 -10.61 0.72 15.52
N ILE A 99 -11.06 0.84 14.26
CA ILE A 99 -11.42 -0.31 13.41
C ILE A 99 -10.22 -1.26 13.23
N GLY A 100 -8.99 -0.75 13.24
CA GLY A 100 -7.78 -1.58 13.12
C GLY A 100 -7.42 -2.39 14.38
N LEU A 101 -7.88 -1.97 15.57
CA LEU A 101 -7.48 -2.58 16.84
C LEU A 101 -7.83 -4.07 16.97
N PRO A 102 -9.01 -4.57 16.56
CA PRO A 102 -9.33 -6.00 16.63
C PRO A 102 -8.39 -6.87 15.79
N VAL A 103 -7.95 -6.37 14.64
CA VAL A 103 -7.00 -7.08 13.77
C VAL A 103 -5.63 -7.15 14.42
N ARG A 104 -5.15 -6.02 14.97
CA ARG A 104 -3.92 -5.97 15.76
C ARG A 104 -3.97 -6.95 16.92
N GLY A 105 -5.03 -6.93 17.72
CA GLY A 105 -5.19 -7.80 18.87
C GLY A 105 -5.12 -9.28 18.54
N LYS A 106 -5.75 -9.73 17.45
CA LYS A 106 -5.63 -11.13 16.99
C LYS A 106 -4.20 -11.51 16.61
N ARG A 107 -3.45 -10.58 16.01
CA ARG A 107 -2.08 -10.83 15.56
C ARG A 107 -1.07 -10.81 16.69
N THR A 108 -1.18 -9.85 17.60
CA THR A 108 -0.26 -9.69 18.75
C THR A 108 -0.67 -10.55 19.95
N LYS A 109 -1.84 -11.21 19.89
CA LYS A 109 -2.48 -11.93 21.01
C LYS A 109 -2.74 -11.03 22.23
N ASP A 110 -2.86 -9.74 21.98
CA ASP A 110 -3.19 -8.69 22.92
C ASP A 110 -4.66 -8.30 22.80
N SER A 111 -5.14 -7.51 23.75
CA SER A 111 -6.47 -6.86 23.65
C SER A 111 -6.27 -5.34 23.68
N PRO A 112 -5.71 -4.75 22.60
CA PRO A 112 -5.43 -3.33 22.61
C PRO A 112 -6.74 -2.54 22.71
N LYS A 113 -6.85 -1.71 23.76
CA LYS A 113 -8.01 -0.84 23.97
C LYS A 113 -7.79 0.54 23.36
N ASP A 114 -6.53 0.94 23.22
CA ASP A 114 -6.16 2.29 22.85
C ASP A 114 -5.44 2.33 21.51
N ILE A 115 -5.64 3.43 20.78
CA ILE A 115 -4.89 3.73 19.57
C ILE A 115 -3.44 3.97 19.97
N PRO A 116 -2.46 3.32 19.31
CA PRO A 116 -1.05 3.53 19.62
C PRO A 116 -0.67 5.01 19.51
N GLU A 117 0.01 5.57 20.53
CA GLU A 117 0.45 6.97 20.55
C GLU A 117 1.32 7.31 19.33
N LYS A 118 2.09 6.36 18.85
CA LYS A 118 2.88 6.44 17.62
C LYS A 118 2.07 6.96 16.40
N ILE A 119 0.77 6.62 16.29
CA ILE A 119 -0.07 7.14 15.19
C ILE A 119 -0.18 8.65 15.25
N PHE A 120 -0.27 9.21 16.46
CA PHE A 120 -0.36 10.66 16.69
C PHE A 120 1.00 11.34 16.60
N GLU A 121 2.09 10.63 16.91
CA GLU A 121 3.46 11.12 16.64
C GLU A 121 3.74 11.25 15.14
N LEU A 122 3.26 10.27 14.34
CA LEU A 122 3.41 10.29 12.88
C LEU A 122 2.47 11.30 12.21
N PHE A 123 1.27 11.46 12.74
CA PHE A 123 0.22 12.33 12.21
C PHE A 123 -0.44 13.16 13.31
N PRO A 124 0.22 14.21 13.86
CA PRO A 124 -0.29 15.00 14.99
C PRO A 124 -1.68 15.58 14.76
N VAL A 125 -1.98 15.97 13.52
CA VAL A 125 -3.30 16.51 13.14
C VAL A 125 -4.46 15.56 13.44
N LEU A 126 -4.24 14.25 13.49
CA LEU A 126 -5.27 13.27 13.81
C LEU A 126 -5.64 13.33 15.30
N LYS A 127 -4.68 13.65 16.17
CA LYS A 127 -4.94 13.86 17.61
C LYS A 127 -5.82 15.08 17.85
N ASP A 128 -5.53 16.18 17.17
CA ASP A 128 -6.29 17.42 17.28
C ASP A 128 -7.73 17.27 16.77
N MET A 129 -7.96 16.29 15.91
CA MET A 129 -9.24 16.09 15.21
C MET A 129 -9.97 14.81 15.59
N LEU A 130 -9.63 14.17 16.72
CA LEU A 130 -10.15 12.86 17.13
C LEU A 130 -11.68 12.75 17.05
N HIS A 131 -12.38 13.79 17.46
CA HIS A 131 -13.85 13.79 17.53
C HIS A 131 -14.53 14.33 16.25
N ARG A 132 -13.73 14.71 15.25
CA ARG A 132 -14.25 15.16 13.95
C ARG A 132 -14.62 13.97 13.07
N ARG A 133 -15.68 14.11 12.27
CA ARG A 133 -16.03 13.10 11.27
C ARG A 133 -14.98 13.04 10.17
N GLY A 134 -14.66 11.84 9.70
CA GLY A 134 -13.71 11.65 8.61
C GLY A 134 -14.07 12.41 7.33
N GLY A 135 -15.39 12.53 7.03
CA GLY A 135 -15.87 13.27 5.88
C GLY A 135 -15.63 14.79 5.94
N ASP A 136 -15.45 15.35 7.14
CA ASP A 136 -15.23 16.79 7.34
C ASP A 136 -13.74 17.18 7.27
N LEU A 137 -12.87 16.21 7.06
CA LEU A 137 -11.43 16.41 6.92
C LEU A 137 -11.06 16.87 5.49
N SER A 138 -10.00 17.65 5.38
CA SER A 138 -9.40 17.92 4.06
C SER A 138 -8.87 16.64 3.41
N GLY A 139 -8.70 16.63 2.08
CA GLY A 139 -8.18 15.46 1.37
C GLY A 139 -6.84 14.95 1.90
N GLY A 140 -5.94 15.85 2.31
CA GLY A 140 -4.66 15.47 2.91
C GLY A 140 -4.82 14.86 4.31
N GLN A 141 -5.72 15.37 5.13
CA GLN A 141 -6.03 14.82 6.45
C GLN A 141 -6.71 13.44 6.35
N GLN A 142 -7.60 13.27 5.36
CA GLN A 142 -8.21 11.97 5.08
C GLN A 142 -7.16 10.93 4.66
N GLN A 143 -6.15 11.34 3.89
CA GLN A 143 -5.05 10.45 3.52
C GLN A 143 -4.20 10.05 4.73
N GLN A 144 -3.88 11.00 5.61
CA GLN A 144 -3.19 10.72 6.87
C GLN A 144 -4.02 9.77 7.75
N LEU A 145 -5.35 9.97 7.80
CA LEU A 145 -6.26 9.07 8.52
C LEU A 145 -6.25 7.66 7.91
N ALA A 146 -6.32 7.53 6.59
CA ALA A 146 -6.29 6.24 5.90
C ALA A 146 -4.99 5.47 6.17
N ILE A 147 -3.85 6.17 6.10
CA ILE A 147 -2.53 5.58 6.41
C ILE A 147 -2.45 5.24 7.91
N GLY A 148 -2.87 6.16 8.80
CA GLY A 148 -2.91 5.92 10.25
C GLY A 148 -3.74 4.68 10.61
N ARG A 149 -4.92 4.52 10.00
CA ARG A 149 -5.78 3.33 10.18
C ARG A 149 -5.09 2.04 9.76
N ALA A 150 -4.35 2.05 8.64
CA ALA A 150 -3.58 0.90 8.21
C ALA A 150 -2.40 0.61 9.15
N LEU A 151 -1.77 1.64 9.71
CA LEU A 151 -0.64 1.50 10.64
C LEU A 151 -1.06 1.03 12.05
N VAL A 152 -2.31 1.29 12.49
CA VAL A 152 -2.86 0.72 13.74
C VAL A 152 -2.77 -0.80 13.77
N LEU A 153 -2.80 -1.46 12.61
CA LEU A 153 -2.60 -2.90 12.46
C LEU A 153 -1.19 -3.36 12.82
N GLU A 154 -0.22 -2.44 12.95
CA GLU A 154 1.22 -2.72 13.02
C GLU A 154 1.66 -3.69 11.91
N PRO A 155 1.44 -3.34 10.64
CA PRO A 155 1.63 -4.27 9.54
C PRO A 155 3.12 -4.62 9.34
N LYS A 156 3.39 -5.81 8.79
CA LYS A 156 4.71 -6.20 8.26
C LYS A 156 4.93 -5.62 6.86
N VAL A 157 3.84 -5.50 6.11
CA VAL A 157 3.81 -4.92 4.76
C VAL A 157 2.71 -3.87 4.69
N LEU A 158 3.06 -2.66 4.27
CA LEU A 158 2.12 -1.59 3.97
C LEU A 158 2.00 -1.42 2.46
N ILE A 159 0.78 -1.55 1.94
CA ILE A 159 0.46 -1.34 0.54
C ILE A 159 -0.24 0.01 0.39
N LEU A 160 0.28 0.88 -0.49
CA LEU A 160 -0.25 2.21 -0.78
C LEU A 160 -0.54 2.32 -2.28
N ASP A 161 -1.80 2.57 -2.63
CA ASP A 161 -2.23 2.75 -4.02
C ASP A 161 -2.45 4.23 -4.33
N GLU A 162 -1.53 4.85 -5.04
CA GLU A 162 -1.52 6.27 -5.44
C GLU A 162 -1.80 7.23 -4.27
N PRO A 163 -1.04 7.18 -3.17
CA PRO A 163 -1.36 7.91 -1.94
C PRO A 163 -1.30 9.42 -2.08
N ASN A 164 -0.76 9.95 -3.18
CA ASN A 164 -0.55 11.38 -3.40
C ASN A 164 -1.56 12.01 -4.35
N GLU A 165 -2.61 11.27 -4.75
CA GLU A 165 -3.62 11.80 -5.66
C GLU A 165 -4.47 12.88 -4.99
N GLY A 166 -4.56 14.06 -5.63
CA GLY A 166 -5.39 15.17 -5.14
C GLY A 166 -4.95 15.77 -3.79
N ILE A 167 -3.66 15.65 -3.44
CA ILE A 167 -3.13 16.12 -2.16
C ILE A 167 -2.12 17.26 -2.36
N GLN A 168 -2.13 18.20 -1.42
CA GLN A 168 -1.21 19.34 -1.41
C GLN A 168 0.25 18.90 -1.22
N PRO A 169 1.23 19.60 -1.86
CA PRO A 169 2.63 19.20 -1.84
C PRO A 169 3.26 19.08 -0.45
N ASN A 170 2.87 19.92 0.51
CA ASN A 170 3.34 19.85 1.89
C ASN A 170 2.92 18.56 2.60
N ILE A 171 1.68 18.10 2.38
CA ILE A 171 1.19 16.84 2.95
C ILE A 171 1.84 15.64 2.25
N VAL A 172 2.02 15.72 0.92
CA VAL A 172 2.77 14.68 0.16
C VAL A 172 4.18 14.53 0.74
N LYS A 173 4.85 15.64 1.07
CA LYS A 173 6.16 15.62 1.72
C LYS A 173 6.10 14.89 3.07
N GLN A 174 5.15 15.25 3.94
CA GLN A 174 4.98 14.62 5.26
C GLN A 174 4.71 13.11 5.15
N ILE A 175 3.84 12.68 4.24
CA ILE A 175 3.58 11.25 3.99
C ILE A 175 4.86 10.54 3.57
N GLY A 176 5.65 11.14 2.69
CA GLY A 176 6.94 10.59 2.27
C GLY A 176 7.92 10.45 3.44
N ASP A 177 8.01 11.46 4.31
CA ASP A 177 8.87 11.43 5.50
C ASP A 177 8.44 10.31 6.47
N VAL A 178 7.13 10.12 6.67
CA VAL A 178 6.59 9.03 7.50
C VAL A 178 6.93 7.67 6.90
N ILE A 179 6.77 7.48 5.59
CA ILE A 179 7.11 6.20 4.92
C ILE A 179 8.59 5.89 5.07
N LEU A 180 9.48 6.86 4.86
CA LEU A 180 10.92 6.69 5.02
C LEU A 180 11.27 6.35 6.46
N LYS A 181 10.76 7.11 7.44
CA LYS A 181 10.98 6.87 8.86
C LYS A 181 10.60 5.44 9.27
N LEU A 182 9.39 5.00 8.92
CA LEU A 182 8.92 3.64 9.25
C LEU A 182 9.77 2.55 8.58
N ASN A 183 10.22 2.78 7.37
CA ASN A 183 11.08 1.84 6.67
C ASN A 183 12.50 1.79 7.28
N GLU A 184 13.10 2.93 7.61
CA GLU A 184 14.48 3.02 8.11
C GLU A 184 14.59 2.59 9.59
N GLU A 185 13.65 3.03 10.43
CA GLU A 185 13.69 2.77 11.87
C GLU A 185 13.10 1.41 12.25
N GLU A 186 12.10 0.91 11.51
CA GLU A 186 11.34 -0.28 11.88
C GLU A 186 11.44 -1.42 10.87
N GLY A 187 12.09 -1.20 9.75
CA GLY A 187 12.19 -2.20 8.69
C GLY A 187 10.86 -2.51 8.00
N LEU A 188 9.88 -1.59 8.06
CA LEU A 188 8.58 -1.78 7.42
C LEU A 188 8.76 -1.99 5.92
N THR A 189 8.22 -3.09 5.40
CA THR A 189 8.17 -3.31 3.95
C THR A 189 7.03 -2.50 3.35
N VAL A 190 7.30 -1.75 2.27
CA VAL A 190 6.29 -0.91 1.61
C VAL A 190 6.18 -1.29 0.14
N ILE A 191 4.95 -1.50 -0.32
CA ILE A 191 4.59 -1.60 -1.74
C ILE A 191 3.85 -0.31 -2.09
N LEU A 192 4.42 0.49 -2.96
CA LEU A 192 3.90 1.78 -3.36
C LEU A 192 3.57 1.77 -4.85
N VAL A 193 2.30 1.93 -5.20
CA VAL A 193 1.92 2.29 -6.58
C VAL A 193 1.93 3.81 -6.69
N GLU A 194 2.71 4.33 -7.63
CA GLU A 194 2.85 5.77 -7.80
C GLU A 194 3.16 6.12 -9.26
N GLN A 195 2.57 7.23 -9.74
CA GLN A 195 2.80 7.78 -11.07
C GLN A 195 3.73 9.00 -11.06
N LYS A 196 3.79 9.71 -9.92
CA LYS A 196 4.64 10.90 -9.77
C LYS A 196 6.09 10.48 -9.56
N LEU A 197 6.86 10.50 -10.63
CA LEU A 197 8.27 10.06 -10.65
C LEU A 197 9.12 10.71 -9.54
N GLY A 198 8.93 12.01 -9.29
CA GLY A 198 9.68 12.72 -8.24
C GLY A 198 9.43 12.17 -6.84
N PHE A 199 8.20 11.76 -6.52
CA PHE A 199 7.89 11.13 -5.25
C PHE A 199 8.42 9.69 -5.19
N ALA A 200 8.21 8.90 -6.25
CA ALA A 200 8.73 7.53 -6.32
C ALA A 200 10.25 7.49 -6.16
N ARG A 201 11.00 8.38 -6.82
CA ARG A 201 12.46 8.49 -6.66
C ARG A 201 12.88 8.94 -5.26
N ARG A 202 12.08 9.78 -4.59
CA ARG A 202 12.38 10.25 -3.25
C ARG A 202 12.28 9.17 -2.20
N VAL A 203 11.25 8.33 -2.27
CA VAL A 203 10.96 7.34 -1.21
C VAL A 203 11.32 5.91 -1.60
N GLY A 204 11.27 5.57 -2.88
CA GLY A 204 11.50 4.22 -3.37
C GLY A 204 12.96 3.80 -3.29
N LYS A 205 13.19 2.57 -2.86
CA LYS A 205 14.49 1.89 -2.91
C LYS A 205 14.61 1.00 -4.13
N GLU A 206 13.49 0.45 -4.58
CA GLU A 206 13.40 -0.38 -5.77
C GLU A 206 12.24 0.06 -6.67
N PHE A 207 12.34 -0.22 -7.96
CA PHE A 207 11.25 -0.03 -8.89
C PHE A 207 10.85 -1.33 -9.59
N ARG A 208 9.60 -1.39 -9.99
CA ARG A 208 9.01 -2.40 -10.86
C ARG A 208 8.19 -1.68 -11.92
N LEU A 209 8.62 -1.73 -13.18
CA LEU A 209 7.86 -1.16 -14.29
C LEU A 209 6.86 -2.17 -14.79
N MET A 210 5.61 -1.75 -14.87
CA MET A 210 4.48 -2.59 -15.29
C MET A 210 3.91 -2.10 -16.62
N GLU A 211 3.77 -3.03 -17.57
CA GLU A 211 3.14 -2.82 -18.85
C GLU A 211 2.27 -4.02 -19.22
N LYS A 212 1.03 -3.76 -19.70
CA LYS A 212 0.11 -4.80 -20.17
C LYS A 212 0.00 -6.02 -19.24
N GLY A 213 -0.10 -5.76 -17.94
CA GLY A 213 -0.27 -6.82 -16.93
C GLY A 213 0.98 -7.64 -16.60
N ARG A 214 2.17 -7.19 -16.99
CA ARG A 214 3.46 -7.85 -16.75
C ARG A 214 4.45 -6.89 -16.12
N ILE A 215 5.40 -7.41 -15.35
CA ILE A 215 6.60 -6.66 -14.95
C ILE A 215 7.58 -6.74 -16.10
N VAL A 216 7.95 -5.59 -16.66
CA VAL A 216 8.83 -5.48 -17.84
C VAL A 216 10.23 -5.00 -17.49
N ALA A 217 10.41 -4.38 -16.32
CA ALA A 217 11.73 -4.02 -15.79
C ALA A 217 11.67 -3.96 -14.27
N ALA A 218 12.74 -4.36 -13.62
CA ALA A 218 12.88 -4.40 -12.17
C ALA A 218 14.32 -4.16 -11.77
N ASP A 219 14.58 -3.19 -10.89
CA ASP A 219 15.92 -2.91 -10.38
C ASP A 219 15.84 -1.99 -9.15
N LYS A 220 16.99 -1.59 -8.59
CA LYS A 220 17.11 -0.53 -7.61
C LYS A 220 16.71 0.82 -8.20
N MET A 221 16.15 1.70 -7.39
CA MET A 221 15.65 3.00 -7.86
C MET A 221 16.75 3.87 -8.51
N GLU A 222 18.00 3.75 -8.06
CA GLU A 222 19.15 4.46 -8.63
C GLU A 222 19.41 4.12 -10.10
N ASN A 223 19.01 2.92 -10.54
CA ASN A 223 19.17 2.44 -11.93
C ASN A 223 17.99 2.84 -12.85
N LEU A 224 16.98 3.54 -12.32
CA LEU A 224 15.86 4.03 -13.14
C LEU A 224 16.31 5.19 -14.03
N ASN A 225 16.67 4.87 -15.26
CA ASN A 225 17.21 5.82 -16.23
C ASN A 225 16.13 6.42 -17.16
N ASP A 226 16.54 7.46 -17.91
CA ASP A 226 15.62 8.20 -18.80
C ASP A 226 15.10 7.35 -19.96
N SER A 227 15.84 6.32 -20.40
CA SER A 227 15.39 5.41 -21.45
C SER A 227 14.16 4.61 -20.99
N LEU A 228 14.24 4.00 -19.79
CA LEU A 228 13.13 3.27 -19.19
C LEU A 228 11.94 4.18 -18.92
N ILE A 229 12.19 5.42 -18.46
CA ILE A 229 11.13 6.41 -18.21
C ILE A 229 10.40 6.76 -19.50
N LYS A 230 11.14 7.09 -20.57
CA LYS A 230 10.57 7.40 -21.88
C LYS A 230 9.77 6.23 -22.46
N GLN A 231 10.28 5.02 -22.31
CA GLN A 231 9.66 3.83 -22.88
C GLN A 231 8.35 3.45 -22.15
N TYR A 232 8.33 3.47 -20.83
CA TYR A 232 7.24 2.88 -20.04
C TYR A 232 6.39 3.86 -19.24
N LEU A 233 6.89 5.08 -18.95
CA LEU A 233 6.20 6.05 -18.10
C LEU A 233 5.78 7.32 -18.84
N ALA A 234 6.51 7.76 -19.88
CA ALA A 234 6.13 8.92 -20.66
C ALA A 234 4.83 8.67 -21.46
N VAL A 235 3.97 9.68 -21.49
CA VAL A 235 2.75 9.73 -22.30
C VAL A 235 3.09 10.31 -23.66
#